data_0866b97db77e6fc9f1e6aa14e8e4179e
#
_entry.id   0866b97db77e6fc9f1e6aa14e8e4179e
#
_cell.length_a   1.000
_cell.length_b   1.000
_cell.length_c   1.000
_cell.angle_alpha   90.00
_cell.angle_beta   90.00
_cell.angle_gamma   90.00
#
_symmetry.space_group_name_H-M   'P 1'
#
loop_
_entity.id
_entity.type
_entity.pdbx_description
1 polymer ?
#
loop_
_entity_poly.entity_id
_entity_poly.type
_entity_poly.pdbx_seq_one_letter_code
_entity_poly.pdbx_strand_id
1 'polypeptide(L)'
;MNITFEQAWNYGGPLMWVLSLFSVAALAVAIYLWYSQRKGVFLPDAMARMEKAKDKAAEGGRIAARAYAAVDWLADIAAIAPLVGLLGTVLGMFQAFGGIASDVSAGAKPVVLAQGVSQAIVTTIFGLVVAIPSLVLYAFFRRRAQKRIAELESEYE
;
A
#
# COMPACT_ATOMS: atom_id res chain seq x y z
N MET A 1 -23.94 5.70 -16.73
CA MET A 1 -22.65 5.60 -17.42
C MET A 1 -21.90 4.45 -16.77
N ASN A 2 -21.94 3.26 -17.39
CA ASN A 2 -21.28 2.07 -16.84
C ASN A 2 -19.84 2.07 -17.36
N ILE A 3 -18.91 2.58 -16.54
CA ILE A 3 -17.50 2.50 -16.87
C ILE A 3 -17.08 1.07 -16.59
N THR A 4 -16.76 0.32 -17.64
CA THR A 4 -16.23 -1.04 -17.52
C THR A 4 -14.82 -0.98 -16.94
N PHE A 5 -14.42 -1.99 -16.15
CA PHE A 5 -13.07 -2.05 -15.55
C PHE A 5 -11.94 -1.90 -16.60
N GLU A 6 -12.12 -2.48 -17.79
CA GLU A 6 -11.18 -2.32 -18.91
C GLU A 6 -11.04 -0.87 -19.38
N GLN A 7 -12.15 -0.12 -19.42
CA GLN A 7 -12.13 1.29 -19.79
C GLN A 7 -11.40 2.11 -18.72
N ALA A 8 -11.69 1.87 -17.43
CA ALA A 8 -10.99 2.51 -16.32
C ALA A 8 -9.49 2.23 -16.35
N TRP A 9 -9.11 0.97 -16.66
CA TRP A 9 -7.71 0.57 -16.80
C TRP A 9 -6.99 1.33 -17.91
N ASN A 10 -7.59 1.39 -19.09
CA ASN A 10 -7.04 2.11 -20.24
C ASN A 10 -6.96 3.62 -20.02
N TYR A 11 -7.93 4.21 -19.29
CA TYR A 11 -7.89 5.62 -18.93
C TYR A 11 -6.80 5.98 -17.92
N GLY A 12 -6.46 5.08 -16.99
CA GLY A 12 -5.46 5.34 -15.94
C GLY A 12 -4.02 5.35 -16.42
N GLY A 13 -3.73 4.85 -17.63
CA GLY A 13 -2.41 4.89 -18.26
C GLY A 13 -1.31 4.10 -17.49
N PRO A 14 -0.02 4.48 -17.66
CA PRO A 14 1.11 3.73 -17.08
C PRO A 14 1.09 3.67 -15.53
N LEU A 15 0.48 4.64 -14.86
CA LEU A 15 0.39 4.67 -13.38
C LEU A 15 -0.49 3.55 -12.82
N MET A 16 -1.40 2.99 -13.62
CA MET A 16 -2.18 1.83 -13.20
C MET A 16 -1.31 0.60 -12.92
N TRP A 17 -0.22 0.42 -13.66
CA TRP A 17 0.74 -0.65 -13.42
C TRP A 17 1.46 -0.48 -12.07
N VAL A 18 1.84 0.74 -11.73
CA VAL A 18 2.46 1.06 -10.43
C VAL A 18 1.49 0.78 -9.29
N LEU A 19 0.22 1.21 -9.41
CA LEU A 19 -0.81 0.96 -8.41
C LEU A 19 -1.14 -0.53 -8.28
N SER A 20 -1.13 -1.27 -9.39
CA SER A 20 -1.30 -2.74 -9.38
C SER A 20 -0.16 -3.42 -8.63
N LEU A 21 1.08 -2.98 -8.87
CA LEU A 21 2.26 -3.51 -8.17
C LEU A 21 2.12 -3.28 -6.66
N PHE A 22 1.70 -2.08 -6.23
CA PHE A 22 1.44 -1.79 -4.82
C PHE A 22 0.31 -2.64 -4.24
N SER A 23 -0.76 -2.89 -5.00
CA SER A 23 -1.85 -3.77 -4.58
C SER A 23 -1.36 -5.19 -4.34
N VAL A 24 -0.58 -5.75 -5.27
CA VAL A 24 0.00 -7.10 -5.15
C VAL A 24 0.99 -7.15 -3.99
N ALA A 25 1.84 -6.14 -3.83
CA ALA A 25 2.79 -6.05 -2.72
C ALA A 25 2.07 -6.00 -1.37
N ALA A 26 1.01 -5.19 -1.24
CA ALA A 26 0.22 -5.09 -0.02
C ALA A 26 -0.42 -6.43 0.35
N LEU A 27 -0.99 -7.14 -0.64
CA LEU A 27 -1.55 -8.48 -0.43
C LEU A 27 -0.48 -9.50 -0.03
N ALA A 28 0.67 -9.50 -0.68
CA ALA A 28 1.78 -10.40 -0.36
C ALA A 28 2.28 -10.17 1.07
N VAL A 29 2.48 -8.92 1.48
CA VAL A 29 2.87 -8.55 2.84
C VAL A 29 1.78 -8.94 3.85
N ALA A 30 0.51 -8.72 3.54
CA ALA A 30 -0.60 -9.09 4.41
C ALA A 30 -0.68 -10.62 4.63
N ILE A 31 -0.51 -11.42 3.58
CA ILE A 31 -0.47 -12.89 3.66
C ILE A 31 0.74 -13.34 4.49
N TYR A 32 1.91 -12.75 4.25
CA TYR A 32 3.13 -13.03 5.02
C TYR A 32 2.94 -12.73 6.51
N LEU A 33 2.38 -11.56 6.85
CA LEU A 33 2.10 -11.17 8.24
C LEU A 33 1.05 -12.06 8.89
N TRP A 34 0.01 -12.46 8.14
CA TRP A 34 -1.00 -13.39 8.63
C TRP A 34 -0.38 -14.71 9.07
N TYR A 35 0.53 -15.25 8.24
CA TYR A 35 1.21 -16.50 8.53
C TYR A 35 2.23 -16.36 9.66
N SER A 36 3.09 -15.34 9.58
CA SER A 36 4.19 -15.09 10.52
C SER A 36 3.69 -14.77 11.94
N GLN A 37 2.59 -14.02 12.06
CA GLN A 37 2.03 -13.62 13.37
C GLN A 37 1.05 -14.64 13.97
N ARG A 38 0.93 -15.84 13.40
CA ARG A 38 0.17 -16.93 14.05
C ARG A 38 0.87 -17.35 15.34
N LYS A 39 0.06 -17.61 16.42
CA LYS A 39 0.61 -18.03 17.73
C LYS A 39 1.57 -19.21 17.63
N GLY A 40 1.24 -20.20 16.80
CA GLY A 40 2.02 -21.41 16.61
C GLY A 40 3.33 -21.24 15.83
N VAL A 41 3.58 -20.08 15.24
CA VAL A 41 4.82 -19.79 14.50
C VAL A 41 5.67 -18.75 15.23
N PHE A 42 5.06 -17.66 15.67
CA PHE A 42 5.77 -16.53 16.27
C PHE A 42 6.34 -16.84 17.65
N LEU A 43 5.52 -17.36 18.57
CA LEU A 43 5.97 -17.62 19.95
C LEU A 43 7.08 -18.68 20.04
N PRO A 44 6.95 -19.87 19.43
CA PRO A 44 8.01 -20.89 19.52
C PRO A 44 9.35 -20.44 18.92
N ASP A 45 9.33 -19.73 17.79
CA ASP A 45 10.55 -19.20 17.16
C ASP A 45 11.18 -18.10 18.02
N ALA A 46 10.39 -17.21 18.58
CA ALA A 46 10.85 -16.13 19.45
C ALA A 46 11.45 -16.69 20.75
N MET A 47 10.78 -17.64 21.41
CA MET A 47 11.26 -18.30 22.63
C MET A 47 12.56 -19.06 22.39
N ALA A 48 12.65 -19.84 21.30
CA ALA A 48 13.86 -20.57 20.95
C ALA A 48 15.06 -19.66 20.69
N ARG A 49 14.83 -18.46 20.19
CA ARG A 49 15.88 -17.44 19.99
C ARG A 49 16.28 -16.78 21.30
N MET A 50 15.32 -16.45 22.16
CA MET A 50 15.55 -15.88 23.48
C MET A 50 16.35 -16.85 24.39
N GLU A 51 16.06 -18.14 24.32
CA GLU A 51 16.75 -19.18 25.09
C GLU A 51 18.24 -19.34 24.69
N LYS A 52 18.53 -19.20 23.38
CA LYS A 52 19.88 -19.30 22.82
C LYS A 52 20.69 -17.99 22.94
N ALA A 53 20.05 -16.89 23.26
CA ALA A 53 20.70 -15.58 23.30
C ALA A 53 21.50 -15.39 24.59
N LYS A 54 22.75 -14.88 24.46
CA LYS A 54 23.57 -14.46 25.61
C LYS A 54 23.03 -13.17 26.26
N ASP A 55 22.44 -12.30 25.47
CA ASP A 55 21.78 -11.06 25.89
C ASP A 55 20.32 -11.10 25.44
N LYS A 56 19.45 -11.41 26.40
CA LYS A 56 18.01 -11.55 26.16
C LYS A 56 17.36 -10.21 25.79
N ALA A 57 17.79 -9.10 26.39
CA ALA A 57 17.24 -7.79 26.11
C ALA A 57 17.54 -7.34 24.66
N ALA A 58 18.76 -7.54 24.19
CA ALA A 58 19.15 -7.25 22.83
C ALA A 58 18.39 -8.11 21.79
N GLU A 59 18.20 -9.40 22.09
CA GLU A 59 17.47 -10.29 21.17
C GLU A 59 15.97 -10.00 21.18
N GLY A 60 15.36 -9.67 22.31
CA GLY A 60 13.98 -9.19 22.39
C GLY A 60 13.74 -7.95 21.51
N GLY A 61 14.65 -6.97 21.57
CA GLY A 61 14.62 -5.80 20.71
C GLY A 61 14.70 -6.13 19.21
N ARG A 62 15.53 -7.12 18.83
CA ARG A 62 15.64 -7.58 17.43
C ARG A 62 14.38 -8.29 16.94
N ILE A 63 13.76 -9.10 17.80
CA ILE A 63 12.50 -9.78 17.49
C ILE A 63 11.39 -8.73 17.27
N ALA A 64 11.28 -7.74 18.16
CA ALA A 64 10.35 -6.66 18.05
C ALA A 64 10.58 -5.83 16.76
N ALA A 65 11.81 -5.44 16.48
CA ALA A 65 12.16 -4.69 15.28
C ALA A 65 11.76 -5.44 13.99
N ARG A 66 12.00 -6.75 13.91
CA ARG A 66 11.59 -7.57 12.75
C ARG A 66 10.07 -7.67 12.62
N ALA A 67 9.35 -7.81 13.75
CA ALA A 67 7.89 -7.88 13.75
C ALA A 67 7.27 -6.56 13.25
N TYR A 68 7.85 -5.40 13.61
CA TYR A 68 7.39 -4.10 13.15
C TYR A 68 7.79 -3.78 11.72
N ALA A 69 9.03 -4.08 11.31
CA ALA A 69 9.52 -3.76 9.96
C ALA A 69 8.62 -4.30 8.84
N ALA A 70 8.12 -5.53 8.99
CA ALA A 70 7.19 -6.09 8.00
C ALA A 70 5.81 -5.42 8.01
N VAL A 71 5.36 -4.90 9.16
CA VAL A 71 4.09 -4.17 9.29
C VAL A 71 4.23 -2.77 8.70
N ASP A 72 5.37 -2.13 8.87
CA ASP A 72 5.61 -0.76 8.38
C ASP A 72 5.56 -0.68 6.85
N TRP A 73 5.90 -1.75 6.12
CA TRP A 73 5.68 -1.82 4.67
C TRP A 73 4.23 -1.56 4.24
N LEU A 74 3.25 -2.01 5.04
CA LEU A 74 1.84 -1.70 4.75
C LEU A 74 1.51 -0.22 4.99
N ALA A 75 2.15 0.40 5.98
CA ALA A 75 2.01 1.84 6.21
C ALA A 75 2.59 2.65 5.05
N ASP A 76 3.77 2.26 4.56
CA ASP A 76 4.42 2.91 3.43
C ASP A 76 3.55 2.82 2.16
N ILE A 77 3.03 1.64 1.85
CA ILE A 77 2.11 1.46 0.72
C ILE A 77 0.85 2.31 0.90
N ALA A 78 0.26 2.32 2.09
CA ALA A 78 -0.94 3.11 2.39
C ALA A 78 -0.70 4.62 2.24
N ALA A 79 0.50 5.09 2.57
CA ALA A 79 0.88 6.50 2.42
C ALA A 79 1.22 6.87 0.97
N ILE A 80 1.92 6.00 0.24
CA ILE A 80 2.44 6.29 -1.10
C ILE A 80 1.36 6.11 -2.18
N ALA A 81 0.48 5.10 -2.06
CA ALA A 81 -0.52 4.81 -3.08
C ALA A 81 -1.44 6.01 -3.43
N PRO A 82 -1.96 6.80 -2.46
CA PRO A 82 -2.73 7.99 -2.79
C PRO A 82 -1.91 9.08 -3.48
N LEU A 83 -0.61 9.20 -3.12
CA LEU A 83 0.29 10.17 -3.77
C LEU A 83 0.55 9.81 -5.23
N VAL A 84 0.67 8.51 -5.54
CA VAL A 84 0.75 8.04 -6.93
C VAL A 84 -0.57 8.31 -7.67
N GLY A 85 -1.71 8.12 -7.02
CA GLY A 85 -3.02 8.50 -7.56
C GLY A 85 -3.10 10.01 -7.87
N LEU A 86 -2.65 10.85 -6.93
CA LEU A 86 -2.57 12.30 -7.10
C LEU A 86 -1.61 12.70 -8.23
N LEU A 87 -0.46 12.05 -8.33
CA LEU A 87 0.46 12.25 -9.45
C LEU A 87 -0.24 11.99 -10.80
N GLY A 88 -1.10 10.96 -10.83
CA GLY A 88 -1.93 10.66 -12.01
C GLY A 88 -2.86 11.82 -12.38
N THR A 89 -3.44 12.53 -11.40
CA THR A 89 -4.27 13.71 -11.70
C THR A 89 -3.45 14.84 -12.31
N VAL A 90 -2.28 15.10 -11.75
CA VAL A 90 -1.40 16.16 -12.27
C VAL A 90 -0.96 15.86 -13.70
N LEU A 91 -0.54 14.62 -13.98
CA LEU A 91 -0.12 14.20 -15.31
C LEU A 91 -1.30 14.19 -16.31
N GLY A 92 -2.46 13.70 -15.92
CA GLY A 92 -3.66 13.69 -16.75
C GLY A 92 -4.11 15.11 -17.14
N MET A 93 -4.12 16.03 -16.19
CA MET A 93 -4.41 17.44 -16.44
C MET A 93 -3.34 18.10 -17.32
N PHE A 94 -2.06 17.83 -17.06
CA PHE A 94 -0.97 18.37 -17.86
C PHE A 94 -1.08 17.93 -19.33
N GLN A 95 -1.38 16.66 -19.59
CA GLN A 95 -1.58 16.13 -20.92
C GLN A 95 -2.82 16.75 -21.61
N ALA A 96 -3.92 16.94 -20.86
CA ALA A 96 -5.14 17.55 -21.38
C ALA A 96 -4.90 19.00 -21.84
N PHE A 97 -4.23 19.80 -21.02
CA PHE A 97 -3.89 21.18 -21.38
C PHE A 97 -2.87 21.26 -22.51
N GLY A 98 -1.87 20.38 -22.53
CA GLY A 98 -0.92 20.26 -23.63
C GLY A 98 -1.60 19.91 -24.97
N GLY A 99 -2.59 19.01 -24.93
CA GLY A 99 -3.39 18.68 -26.11
C GLY A 99 -4.25 19.84 -26.63
N ILE A 100 -4.74 20.72 -25.76
CA ILE A 100 -5.51 21.91 -26.14
C ILE A 100 -4.61 23.00 -26.75
N ALA A 101 -3.37 23.10 -26.28
CA ALA A 101 -2.39 24.08 -26.76
C ALA A 101 -1.84 23.71 -28.14
N SER A 102 -1.82 22.45 -28.52
CA SER A 102 -1.56 22.01 -29.88
C SER A 102 -2.79 22.28 -30.75
N ASP A 103 -2.59 22.40 -32.08
CA ASP A 103 -3.56 22.93 -33.09
C ASP A 103 -4.80 22.03 -33.27
N VAL A 104 -5.57 21.85 -32.18
CA VAL A 104 -6.82 21.08 -32.17
C VAL A 104 -7.98 22.04 -32.54
N SER A 105 -8.86 21.58 -33.42
CA SER A 105 -10.06 22.34 -33.81
C SER A 105 -10.89 22.74 -32.58
N ALA A 106 -11.47 23.92 -32.58
CA ALA A 106 -12.20 24.49 -31.45
C ALA A 106 -13.28 23.57 -30.88
N GLY A 107 -13.92 22.73 -31.71
CA GLY A 107 -14.93 21.77 -31.30
C GLY A 107 -14.39 20.53 -30.57
N ALA A 108 -13.11 20.17 -30.74
CA ALA A 108 -12.50 19.03 -30.11
C ALA A 108 -11.88 19.32 -28.72
N LYS A 109 -11.61 20.61 -28.41
CA LYS A 109 -11.00 21.06 -27.15
C LYS A 109 -11.73 20.57 -25.89
N PRO A 110 -13.07 20.66 -25.78
CA PRO A 110 -13.80 20.18 -24.61
C PRO A 110 -13.68 18.66 -24.42
N VAL A 111 -13.61 17.90 -25.51
CA VAL A 111 -13.49 16.43 -25.47
C VAL A 111 -12.11 16.01 -24.93
N VAL A 112 -11.04 16.65 -25.40
CA VAL A 112 -9.67 16.40 -24.93
C VAL A 112 -9.54 16.72 -23.45
N LEU A 113 -10.12 17.85 -23.01
CA LEU A 113 -10.13 18.20 -21.58
C LEU A 113 -10.90 17.18 -20.74
N ALA A 114 -12.09 16.79 -21.18
CA ALA A 114 -12.92 15.81 -20.48
C ALA A 114 -12.20 14.45 -20.33
N GLN A 115 -11.47 14.01 -21.36
CA GLN A 115 -10.67 12.79 -21.31
C GLN A 115 -9.55 12.88 -20.26
N GLY A 116 -8.77 13.97 -20.25
CA GLY A 116 -7.69 14.14 -19.27
C GLY A 116 -8.20 14.25 -17.84
N VAL A 117 -9.33 14.94 -17.61
CA VAL A 117 -9.97 15.00 -16.30
C VAL A 117 -10.48 13.61 -15.87
N SER A 118 -11.09 12.87 -16.78
CA SER A 118 -11.56 11.49 -16.51
C SER A 118 -10.39 10.58 -16.11
N GLN A 119 -9.28 10.62 -16.83
CA GLN A 119 -8.06 9.89 -16.53
C GLN A 119 -7.54 10.23 -15.12
N ALA A 120 -7.49 11.52 -14.82
CA ALA A 120 -7.06 12.05 -13.53
C ALA A 120 -7.88 11.48 -12.36
N ILE A 121 -9.22 11.50 -12.48
CA ILE A 121 -10.11 10.98 -11.44
C ILE A 121 -9.93 9.47 -11.23
N VAL A 122 -9.80 8.71 -12.28
CA VAL A 122 -9.65 7.25 -12.23
C VAL A 122 -8.38 6.85 -11.45
N THR A 123 -7.25 7.48 -11.72
CA THR A 123 -6.00 7.15 -11.02
C THR A 123 -6.07 7.45 -9.52
N THR A 124 -6.75 8.53 -9.13
CA THR A 124 -6.96 8.84 -7.70
C THR A 124 -7.85 7.81 -7.02
N ILE A 125 -8.94 7.40 -7.66
CA ILE A 125 -9.82 6.35 -7.12
C ILE A 125 -9.03 5.06 -6.89
N PHE A 126 -8.25 4.61 -7.87
CA PHE A 126 -7.43 3.39 -7.70
C PHE A 126 -6.35 3.54 -6.62
N GLY A 127 -5.71 4.71 -6.51
CA GLY A 127 -4.79 5.00 -5.41
C GLY A 127 -5.44 4.82 -4.03
N LEU A 128 -6.67 5.32 -3.85
CA LEU A 128 -7.43 5.16 -2.61
C LEU A 128 -7.90 3.72 -2.38
N VAL A 129 -8.31 3.01 -3.43
CA VAL A 129 -8.71 1.59 -3.36
C VAL A 129 -7.55 0.71 -2.86
N VAL A 130 -6.31 1.04 -3.19
CA VAL A 130 -5.12 0.35 -2.66
C VAL A 130 -4.79 0.81 -1.24
N ALA A 131 -4.85 2.12 -0.98
CA ALA A 131 -4.43 2.71 0.28
C ALA A 131 -5.33 2.32 1.47
N ILE A 132 -6.65 2.37 1.29
CA ILE A 132 -7.59 2.14 2.40
C ILE A 132 -7.47 0.72 2.97
N PRO A 133 -7.50 -0.36 2.18
CA PRO A 133 -7.28 -1.71 2.71
C PRO A 133 -5.89 -1.87 3.34
N SER A 134 -4.85 -1.28 2.74
CA SER A 134 -3.48 -1.34 3.27
C SER A 134 -3.39 -0.71 4.66
N LEU A 135 -4.05 0.44 4.87
CA LEU A 135 -4.10 1.12 6.17
C LEU A 135 -4.86 0.31 7.22
N VAL A 136 -5.98 -0.30 6.85
CA VAL A 136 -6.76 -1.17 7.74
C VAL A 136 -5.94 -2.39 8.17
N LEU A 137 -5.27 -3.05 7.20
CA LEU A 137 -4.39 -4.19 7.47
C LEU A 137 -3.20 -3.80 8.34
N TYR A 138 -2.57 -2.65 8.07
CA TYR A 138 -1.52 -2.08 8.91
C TYR A 138 -1.97 -1.92 10.36
N ALA A 139 -3.11 -1.26 10.59
CA ALA A 139 -3.64 -1.03 11.93
C ALA A 139 -3.94 -2.36 12.66
N PHE A 140 -4.47 -3.35 11.94
CA PHE A 140 -4.76 -4.67 12.48
C PHE A 140 -3.49 -5.43 12.88
N PHE A 141 -2.52 -5.53 11.96
CA PHE A 141 -1.28 -6.28 12.20
C PHE A 141 -0.37 -5.60 13.22
N ARG A 142 -0.35 -4.27 13.27
CA ARG A 142 0.41 -3.52 14.26
C ARG A 142 -0.07 -3.82 15.67
N ARG A 143 -1.39 -3.76 15.91
CA ARG A 143 -1.98 -4.12 17.22
C ARG A 143 -1.69 -5.58 17.59
N ARG A 144 -1.68 -6.46 16.61
CA ARG A 144 -1.38 -7.87 16.81
C ARG A 144 0.09 -8.09 17.17
N ALA A 145 1.02 -7.40 16.48
CA ALA A 145 2.44 -7.44 16.79
C ALA A 145 2.71 -6.94 18.23
N GLN A 146 2.10 -5.81 18.62
CA GLN A 146 2.22 -5.27 19.98
C GLN A 146 1.79 -6.29 21.04
N LYS A 147 0.65 -6.95 20.85
CA LYS A 147 0.19 -7.99 21.78
C LYS A 147 1.16 -9.16 21.89
N ARG A 148 1.78 -9.60 20.77
CA ARG A 148 2.74 -10.70 20.76
C ARG A 148 4.03 -10.36 21.47
N ILE A 149 4.49 -9.12 21.30
CA ILE A 149 5.69 -8.64 21.99
C ILE A 149 5.43 -8.53 23.49
N ALA A 150 4.30 -7.98 23.90
CA ALA A 150 3.92 -7.90 25.32
C ALA A 150 3.74 -9.29 25.97
N GLU A 151 3.19 -10.29 25.25
CA GLU A 151 3.12 -11.68 25.71
C GLU A 151 4.53 -12.25 25.96
N LEU A 152 5.52 -11.96 25.09
CA LEU A 152 6.90 -12.38 25.28
C LEU A 152 7.57 -11.70 26.47
N GLU A 153 7.41 -10.39 26.64
CA GLU A 153 8.00 -9.62 27.72
C GLU A 153 7.49 -10.13 29.08
N SER A 154 6.18 -10.40 29.19
CA SER A 154 5.58 -10.91 30.44
C SER A 154 6.03 -12.32 30.84
N GLU A 155 6.60 -13.09 29.94
CA GLU A 155 7.07 -14.46 30.20
C GLU A 155 8.54 -14.51 30.65
N TYR A 156 9.26 -13.37 30.49
CA TYR A 156 10.67 -13.23 30.82
C TYR A 156 10.97 -12.21 31.95
N GLU A 157 9.94 -11.52 32.47
CA GLU A 157 10.00 -10.77 33.74
C GLU A 157 9.79 -11.70 34.94
#